data_b9c09cf9d518a396d8ecba6b9fef1d3b
#
_entry.id   b9c09cf9d518a396d8ecba6b9fef1d3b
#
_cell.length_a   1.000
_cell.length_b   1.000
_cell.length_c   1.000
_cell.angle_alpha   90.00
_cell.angle_beta   90.00
_cell.angle_gamma   90.00
#
_symmetry.space_group_name_H-M   'P 1'
#
loop_
_entity.id
_entity.type
_entity.pdbx_description
1 polymer ?
#
loop_
_entity_poly.entity_id
_entity_poly.type
_entity_poly.pdbx_seq_one_letter_code
_entity_poly.pdbx_strand_id
1 'polypeptide(L)'
;MIDDAGVGDLLGGIVVGAYRLETGQFAYDLVDVKFFQRPRFASKQYLPEVSRIVFDLLEKLERKDGETIRICRSYVFEKAYKKLKEKYGVETVELIRVVGRPQEYVETAYLDELRNLGYNAIAKRETRRAKSFFHMMNWVKRNPSRWRFAKTGWPRLRNYRAYKTFSHGRSMQR
;
A
#
# COMPACT_ATOMS: atom_id res chain seq x y z
N MET A 1 6.08 -6.85 -13.99
CA MET A 1 6.47 -6.93 -12.56
C MET A 1 5.46 -6.16 -11.73
N ILE A 2 5.03 -6.70 -10.58
CA ILE A 2 4.03 -6.07 -9.69
C ILE A 2 4.67 -5.86 -8.32
N ASP A 3 4.56 -4.64 -7.77
CA ASP A 3 5.12 -4.27 -6.47
C ASP A 3 4.18 -3.35 -5.70
N ASP A 4 4.45 -3.15 -4.41
CA ASP A 4 3.71 -2.24 -3.54
C ASP A 4 4.62 -1.25 -2.81
N ALA A 5 4.06 -0.10 -2.46
CA ALA A 5 4.70 0.85 -1.57
C ALA A 5 3.73 1.35 -0.49
N GLY A 6 4.29 1.67 0.67
CA GLY A 6 3.54 2.24 1.78
C GLY A 6 2.93 1.24 2.76
N VAL A 7 3.10 -0.08 2.59
CA VAL A 7 2.54 -1.11 3.48
C VAL A 7 2.96 -0.91 4.94
N GLY A 8 4.22 -0.52 5.17
CA GLY A 8 4.77 -0.30 6.52
C GLY A 8 4.58 1.11 7.07
N ASP A 9 3.98 2.03 6.35
CA ASP A 9 3.83 3.42 6.72
C ASP A 9 2.47 3.72 7.36
N LEU A 10 2.46 4.67 8.29
CA LEU A 10 1.25 5.04 9.03
C LEU A 10 0.23 5.76 8.15
N LEU A 11 0.67 6.58 7.21
CA LEU A 11 -0.19 7.46 6.41
C LEU A 11 -0.55 6.86 5.05
N GLY A 12 -1.64 7.36 4.51
CA GLY A 12 -2.14 6.98 3.19
C GLY A 12 -2.62 5.54 3.12
N GLY A 13 -3.02 5.15 1.92
CA GLY A 13 -3.25 3.75 1.59
C GLY A 13 -1.94 3.02 1.27
N ILE A 14 -1.99 2.14 0.29
CA ILE A 14 -0.81 1.60 -0.38
C ILE A 14 -0.94 1.81 -1.88
N VAL A 15 0.17 2.10 -2.53
CA VAL A 15 0.25 2.07 -3.99
C VAL A 15 0.55 0.64 -4.42
N VAL A 16 -0.18 0.15 -5.39
CA VAL A 16 0.11 -1.07 -6.15
C VAL A 16 0.50 -0.63 -7.54
N GLY A 17 1.66 -1.03 -8.00
CA GLY A 17 2.18 -0.69 -9.33
C GLY A 17 2.51 -1.92 -10.15
N ALA A 18 2.31 -1.81 -11.46
CA ALA A 18 2.73 -2.77 -12.44
C ALA A 18 3.70 -2.12 -13.44
N TYR A 19 4.79 -2.79 -13.72
CA TYR A 19 5.84 -2.34 -14.61
C TYR A 19 6.13 -3.40 -15.66
N ARG A 20 6.12 -3.03 -16.94
CA ARG A 20 6.45 -3.89 -18.07
C ARG A 20 7.91 -3.70 -18.44
N LEU A 21 8.72 -4.74 -18.26
CA LEU A 21 10.16 -4.67 -18.48
C LEU A 21 10.53 -4.35 -19.92
N GLU A 22 9.81 -4.94 -20.87
CA GLU A 22 10.08 -4.87 -22.31
C GLU A 22 9.87 -3.46 -22.88
N THR A 23 8.88 -2.74 -22.36
CA THR A 23 8.49 -1.42 -22.88
C THR A 23 8.81 -0.27 -21.94
N GLY A 24 9.10 -0.57 -20.67
CA GLY A 24 9.26 0.45 -19.64
C GLY A 24 7.93 1.10 -19.20
N GLN A 25 6.79 0.60 -19.67
CA GLN A 25 5.49 1.10 -19.27
C GLN A 25 5.23 0.84 -17.78
N PHE A 26 4.68 1.85 -17.11
CA PHE A 26 4.30 1.79 -15.70
C PHE A 26 2.87 2.28 -15.52
N ALA A 27 2.11 1.56 -14.72
CA ALA A 27 0.80 1.98 -14.25
C ALA A 27 0.67 1.65 -12.77
N TYR A 28 -0.10 2.45 -12.05
CA TYR A 28 -0.39 2.19 -10.65
C TYR A 28 -1.82 2.57 -10.29
N ASP A 29 -2.26 2.09 -9.15
CA ASP A 29 -3.49 2.51 -8.49
C ASP A 29 -3.33 2.48 -6.97
N LEU A 30 -4.20 3.20 -6.26
CA LEU A 30 -4.16 3.39 -4.83
C LEU A 30 -5.20 2.52 -4.12
N VAL A 31 -4.76 1.65 -3.23
CA VAL A 31 -5.66 1.05 -2.24
C VAL A 31 -5.92 2.09 -1.15
N ASP A 32 -7.12 2.62 -1.12
CA ASP A 32 -7.54 3.69 -0.20
C ASP A 32 -7.26 3.33 1.26
N VAL A 33 -6.85 4.32 2.04
CA VAL A 33 -6.56 4.18 3.48
C VAL A 33 -7.73 3.61 4.29
N LYS A 34 -8.97 3.80 3.83
CA LYS A 34 -10.18 3.23 4.46
C LYS A 34 -10.13 1.71 4.62
N PHE A 35 -9.43 1.01 3.72
CA PHE A 35 -9.24 -0.45 3.82
C PHE A 35 -8.28 -0.84 4.95
N PHE A 36 -7.44 0.09 5.40
CA PHE A 36 -6.51 -0.06 6.52
C PHE A 36 -7.03 0.54 7.83
N GLN A 37 -8.30 0.93 7.85
CA GLN A 37 -9.01 1.43 9.02
C GLN A 37 -10.02 0.39 9.52
N ARG A 38 -10.53 0.55 10.75
CA ARG A 38 -11.56 -0.32 11.30
C ARG A 38 -12.94 0.01 10.70
N PRO A 39 -13.80 -0.99 10.50
CA PRO A 39 -13.59 -2.43 10.76
C PRO A 39 -12.87 -3.18 9.61
N ARG A 40 -12.70 -2.55 8.44
CA ARG A 40 -12.26 -3.17 7.18
C ARG A 40 -10.90 -3.84 7.26
N PHE A 41 -9.96 -3.28 8.02
CA PHE A 41 -8.63 -3.88 8.20
C PHE A 41 -8.71 -5.24 8.90
N ALA A 42 -9.52 -5.36 9.96
CA ALA A 42 -9.68 -6.59 10.72
C ALA A 42 -10.25 -7.73 9.87
N SER A 43 -11.17 -7.41 8.95
CA SER A 43 -11.75 -8.36 7.98
C SER A 43 -10.93 -8.52 6.71
N LYS A 44 -9.71 -7.96 6.67
CA LYS A 44 -8.76 -8.04 5.54
C LYS A 44 -9.35 -7.62 4.19
N GLN A 45 -10.27 -6.64 4.18
CA GLN A 45 -10.91 -6.17 2.95
C GLN A 45 -9.92 -5.54 1.95
N TYR A 46 -8.72 -5.18 2.39
CA TYR A 46 -7.65 -4.73 1.50
C TYR A 46 -7.17 -5.84 0.54
N LEU A 47 -7.25 -7.12 0.91
CA LEU A 47 -6.78 -8.22 0.04
C LEU A 47 -7.60 -8.38 -1.25
N PRO A 48 -8.95 -8.41 -1.22
CA PRO A 48 -9.72 -8.41 -2.46
C PRO A 48 -9.53 -7.13 -3.28
N GLU A 49 -9.36 -5.98 -2.64
CA GLU A 49 -9.12 -4.71 -3.34
C GLU A 49 -7.76 -4.69 -4.04
N VAL A 50 -6.68 -5.10 -3.35
CA VAL A 50 -5.37 -5.31 -3.98
C VAL A 50 -5.47 -6.27 -5.17
N SER A 51 -6.21 -7.38 -5.00
CA SER A 51 -6.40 -8.34 -6.07
C SER A 51 -7.09 -7.72 -7.29
N ARG A 52 -8.16 -6.93 -7.09
CA ARG A 52 -8.85 -6.20 -8.16
C ARG A 52 -7.87 -5.28 -8.91
N ILE A 53 -7.16 -4.43 -8.17
CA ILE A 53 -6.19 -3.48 -8.75
C ILE A 53 -5.11 -4.21 -9.56
N VAL A 54 -4.58 -5.32 -9.07
CA VAL A 54 -3.58 -6.11 -9.81
C VAL A 54 -4.11 -6.56 -11.17
N PHE A 55 -5.36 -7.05 -11.25
CA PHE A 55 -5.95 -7.46 -12.52
C PHE A 55 -6.21 -6.27 -13.44
N ASP A 56 -6.73 -5.16 -12.92
CA ASP A 56 -6.97 -3.93 -13.68
C ASP A 56 -5.65 -3.36 -14.27
N LEU A 57 -4.56 -3.42 -13.50
CA LEU A 57 -3.23 -2.99 -13.98
C LEU A 57 -2.66 -3.90 -15.07
N LEU A 58 -2.87 -5.22 -14.97
CA LEU A 58 -2.46 -6.15 -16.03
C LEU A 58 -3.23 -5.92 -17.33
N GLU A 59 -4.53 -5.62 -17.23
CA GLU A 59 -5.36 -5.23 -18.37
C GLU A 59 -4.91 -3.89 -18.95
N LYS A 60 -4.72 -2.87 -18.11
CA LYS A 60 -4.24 -1.55 -18.52
C LYS A 60 -2.89 -1.57 -19.23
N LEU A 61 -2.00 -2.48 -18.84
CA LEU A 61 -0.72 -2.69 -19.50
C LEU A 61 -0.80 -3.68 -20.67
N GLU A 62 -2.01 -4.11 -21.06
CA GLU A 62 -2.25 -5.01 -22.20
C GLU A 62 -1.37 -6.28 -22.13
N ARG A 63 -1.36 -6.94 -20.93
CA ARG A 63 -0.61 -8.17 -20.75
C ARG A 63 -0.95 -9.18 -21.84
N LYS A 64 0.04 -9.72 -22.51
CA LYS A 64 -0.12 -10.74 -23.56
C LYS A 64 -0.07 -12.15 -22.97
N ASP A 65 -0.73 -13.09 -23.67
CA ASP A 65 -0.63 -14.51 -23.32
C ASP A 65 0.82 -14.99 -23.40
N GLY A 66 1.22 -15.83 -22.45
CA GLY A 66 2.59 -16.32 -22.31
C GLY A 66 3.54 -15.39 -21.55
N GLU A 67 3.21 -14.13 -21.31
CA GLU A 67 4.04 -13.25 -20.48
C GLU A 67 4.03 -13.68 -19.01
N THR A 68 5.21 -13.86 -18.43
CA THR A 68 5.38 -14.20 -17.01
C THR A 68 4.99 -13.01 -16.12
N ILE A 69 4.18 -13.27 -15.10
CA ILE A 69 3.80 -12.31 -14.08
C ILE A 69 4.70 -12.49 -12.87
N ARG A 70 5.56 -11.51 -12.62
CA ARG A 70 6.42 -11.46 -11.44
C ARG A 70 5.82 -10.54 -10.40
N ILE A 71 5.47 -11.07 -9.22
CA ILE A 71 4.81 -10.33 -8.14
C ILE A 71 5.64 -10.34 -6.87
N CYS A 72 5.70 -9.19 -6.17
CA CYS A 72 6.45 -9.03 -4.94
C CYS A 72 5.97 -9.97 -3.83
N ARG A 73 6.92 -10.47 -3.02
CA ARG A 73 6.66 -11.30 -1.82
C ARG A 73 6.11 -10.46 -0.67
N SER A 74 5.03 -9.74 -0.90
CA SER A 74 4.34 -8.95 0.13
C SER A 74 3.05 -9.65 0.54
N TYR A 75 2.71 -9.63 1.83
CA TYR A 75 1.50 -10.27 2.35
C TYR A 75 0.22 -9.68 1.76
N VAL A 76 0.27 -8.45 1.27
CA VAL A 76 -0.90 -7.80 0.65
C VAL A 76 -1.27 -8.43 -0.68
N PHE A 77 -0.35 -9.14 -1.33
CA PHE A 77 -0.59 -9.84 -2.59
C PHE A 77 -1.07 -11.29 -2.44
N GLU A 78 -1.22 -11.81 -1.22
CA GLU A 78 -1.58 -13.22 -1.00
C GLU A 78 -2.81 -13.67 -1.83
N LYS A 79 -3.86 -12.86 -1.82
CA LYS A 79 -5.09 -13.18 -2.56
C LYS A 79 -4.91 -12.99 -4.08
N ALA A 80 -4.21 -11.93 -4.49
CA ALA A 80 -3.91 -11.68 -5.89
C ALA A 80 -3.09 -12.82 -6.49
N TYR A 81 -2.02 -13.24 -5.79
CA TYR A 81 -1.16 -14.34 -6.22
C TYR A 81 -1.93 -15.63 -6.47
N LYS A 82 -2.82 -16.03 -5.54
CA LYS A 82 -3.66 -17.22 -5.72
C LYS A 82 -4.52 -17.11 -6.98
N LYS A 83 -5.24 -16.00 -7.14
CA LYS A 83 -6.11 -15.77 -8.29
C LYS A 83 -5.36 -15.67 -9.62
N LEU A 84 -4.16 -15.10 -9.61
CA LEU A 84 -3.31 -15.04 -10.81
C LEU A 84 -2.93 -16.46 -11.28
N LYS A 85 -2.53 -17.33 -10.33
CA LYS A 85 -2.22 -18.74 -10.64
C LYS A 85 -3.43 -19.52 -11.14
N GLU A 86 -4.60 -19.28 -10.56
CA GLU A 86 -5.86 -19.89 -11.02
C GLU A 86 -6.23 -19.45 -12.45
N LYS A 87 -6.01 -18.16 -12.78
CA LYS A 87 -6.37 -17.61 -14.10
C LYS A 87 -5.35 -17.88 -15.20
N TYR A 88 -4.05 -17.76 -14.87
CA TYR A 88 -2.98 -17.76 -15.88
C TYR A 88 -2.04 -18.97 -15.82
N GLY A 89 -2.27 -19.87 -14.85
CA GLY A 89 -1.43 -21.05 -14.64
C GLY A 89 -0.29 -20.84 -13.64
N VAL A 90 0.09 -21.91 -12.97
CA VAL A 90 1.11 -21.90 -11.90
C VAL A 90 2.46 -21.49 -12.44
N GLU A 91 2.82 -21.94 -13.64
CA GLU A 91 4.12 -21.70 -14.27
C GLU A 91 4.27 -20.24 -14.77
N THR A 92 3.17 -19.51 -14.91
CA THR A 92 3.17 -18.14 -15.41
C THR A 92 3.38 -17.11 -14.30
N VAL A 93 3.24 -17.48 -13.01
CA VAL A 93 3.24 -16.53 -11.90
C VAL A 93 4.35 -16.83 -10.91
N GLU A 94 5.29 -15.91 -10.77
CA GLU A 94 6.46 -16.02 -9.91
C GLU A 94 6.41 -15.03 -8.73
N LEU A 95 6.75 -15.53 -7.52
CA LEU A 95 6.99 -14.67 -6.36
C LEU A 95 8.47 -14.25 -6.34
N ILE A 96 8.71 -12.94 -6.42
CA ILE A 96 10.06 -12.40 -6.45
C ILE A 96 10.28 -11.32 -5.39
N ARG A 97 11.52 -10.92 -5.19
CA ARG A 97 11.88 -9.64 -4.59
C ARG A 97 12.03 -8.63 -5.73
N VAL A 98 11.20 -7.61 -5.74
CA VAL A 98 11.29 -6.51 -6.71
C VAL A 98 12.39 -5.54 -6.27
N VAL A 99 13.24 -5.12 -7.21
CA VAL A 99 14.33 -4.16 -7.01
C VAL A 99 14.52 -3.30 -8.27
N GLY A 100 15.22 -2.17 -8.11
CA GLY A 100 15.53 -1.25 -9.21
C GLY A 100 14.33 -0.44 -9.69
N ARG A 101 14.28 -0.15 -10.98
CA ARG A 101 13.26 0.76 -11.57
C ARG A 101 11.82 0.45 -11.19
N PRO A 102 11.32 -0.79 -11.22
CA PRO A 102 9.94 -1.07 -10.83
C PRO A 102 9.64 -0.63 -9.40
N GLN A 103 10.54 -0.93 -8.45
CA GLN A 103 10.42 -0.48 -7.06
C GLN A 103 10.48 1.04 -6.94
N GLU A 104 11.41 1.70 -7.64
CA GLU A 104 11.58 3.17 -7.62
C GLU A 104 10.31 3.89 -8.10
N TYR A 105 9.67 3.39 -9.17
CA TYR A 105 8.42 3.96 -9.67
C TYR A 105 7.29 3.86 -8.65
N VAL A 106 7.11 2.70 -8.04
CA VAL A 106 6.05 2.48 -7.04
C VAL A 106 6.28 3.33 -5.80
N GLU A 107 7.53 3.42 -5.32
CA GLU A 107 7.91 4.27 -4.20
C GLU A 107 7.71 5.76 -4.52
N THR A 108 8.04 6.20 -5.74
CA THR A 108 7.83 7.57 -6.19
C THR A 108 6.34 7.90 -6.23
N ALA A 109 5.53 7.03 -6.83
CA ALA A 109 4.08 7.19 -6.86
C ALA A 109 3.48 7.30 -5.44
N TYR A 110 3.95 6.47 -4.51
CA TYR A 110 3.51 6.56 -3.11
C TYR A 110 3.93 7.88 -2.44
N LEU A 111 5.13 8.39 -2.72
CA LEU A 111 5.56 9.70 -2.21
C LEU A 111 4.71 10.84 -2.75
N ASP A 112 4.29 10.76 -4.01
CA ASP A 112 3.39 11.74 -4.62
C ASP A 112 2.00 11.69 -3.97
N GLU A 113 1.47 10.49 -3.71
CA GLU A 113 0.22 10.34 -2.96
C GLU A 113 0.31 10.93 -1.54
N LEU A 114 1.44 10.77 -0.85
CA LEU A 114 1.65 11.41 0.45
C LEU A 114 1.70 12.95 0.35
N ARG A 115 2.33 13.49 -0.71
CA ARG A 115 2.34 14.95 -0.97
C ARG A 115 0.94 15.49 -1.25
N ASN A 116 0.11 14.74 -1.99
CA ASN A 116 -1.29 15.09 -2.24
C ASN A 116 -2.11 15.18 -0.93
N LEU A 117 -1.74 14.43 0.11
CA LEU A 117 -2.32 14.56 1.46
C LEU A 117 -1.77 15.77 2.25
N GLY A 118 -0.78 16.49 1.71
CA GLY A 118 -0.07 17.58 2.38
C GLY A 118 1.02 17.11 3.34
N TYR A 119 1.55 15.88 3.16
CA TYR A 119 2.63 15.35 3.96
C TYR A 119 3.92 15.18 3.15
N ASN A 120 5.00 15.78 3.64
CA ASN A 120 6.34 15.62 3.07
C ASN A 120 7.10 14.52 3.83
N ALA A 121 7.41 13.44 3.14
CA ALA A 121 8.16 12.32 3.71
C ALA A 121 9.63 12.69 3.98
N ILE A 122 10.22 12.05 5.00
CA ILE A 122 11.66 12.19 5.25
C ILE A 122 12.49 11.47 4.17
N ALA A 123 13.69 11.98 3.92
CA ALA A 123 14.62 11.31 3.02
C ALA A 123 14.99 9.90 3.52
N LYS A 124 15.17 8.96 2.59
CA LYS A 124 15.52 7.56 2.86
C LYS A 124 14.51 6.87 3.81
N ARG A 125 13.23 7.11 3.59
CA ARG A 125 12.11 6.56 4.36
C ARG A 125 12.20 5.04 4.51
N GLU A 126 12.53 4.34 3.44
CA GLU A 126 12.55 2.88 3.34
C GLU A 126 13.56 2.25 4.30
N THR A 127 14.71 2.92 4.50
CA THR A 127 15.78 2.45 5.39
C THR A 127 15.63 2.98 6.82
N ARG A 128 14.85 4.04 7.02
CA ARG A 128 14.61 4.71 8.31
C ARG A 128 13.18 4.53 8.80
N ARG A 129 12.63 3.33 8.70
CA ARG A 129 11.20 3.04 8.97
C ARG A 129 10.69 3.56 10.30
N ALA A 130 11.41 3.35 11.40
CA ALA A 130 11.02 3.85 12.72
C ALA A 130 10.96 5.39 12.76
N LYS A 131 11.98 6.05 12.21
CA LYS A 131 12.03 7.53 12.13
C LYS A 131 10.88 8.06 11.26
N SER A 132 10.61 7.42 10.12
CA SER A 132 9.49 7.75 9.24
C SER A 132 8.16 7.62 9.97
N PHE A 133 7.93 6.51 10.66
CA PHE A 133 6.70 6.29 11.43
C PHE A 133 6.47 7.41 12.47
N PHE A 134 7.47 7.76 13.26
CA PHE A 134 7.34 8.83 14.26
C PHE A 134 7.18 10.21 13.63
N HIS A 135 7.79 10.46 12.48
CA HIS A 135 7.58 11.69 11.73
C HIS A 135 6.13 11.81 11.23
N MET A 136 5.58 10.75 10.68
CA MET A 136 4.16 10.65 10.31
C MET A 136 3.24 10.81 11.52
N MET A 137 3.56 10.15 12.63
CA MET A 137 2.81 10.27 13.89
C MET A 137 2.78 11.70 14.40
N ASN A 138 3.91 12.42 14.34
CA ASN A 138 3.96 13.82 14.76
C ASN A 138 3.15 14.73 13.83
N TRP A 139 3.10 14.43 12.54
CA TRP A 139 2.28 15.17 11.60
C TRP A 139 0.77 15.01 11.90
N VAL A 140 0.30 13.81 12.21
CA VAL A 140 -1.11 13.60 12.60
C VAL A 140 -1.44 14.21 13.96
N LYS A 141 -0.52 14.20 14.93
CA LYS A 141 -0.72 14.81 16.25
C LYS A 141 -0.99 16.32 16.19
N ARG A 142 -0.35 17.02 15.24
CA ARG A 142 -0.48 18.47 15.09
C ARG A 142 -1.88 18.91 14.64
N ASN A 143 -2.65 18.00 14.04
CA ASN A 143 -4.02 18.28 13.63
C ASN A 143 -4.86 17.00 13.68
N PRO A 144 -5.84 16.91 14.63
CA PRO A 144 -6.68 15.73 14.79
C PRO A 144 -7.43 15.28 13.54
N SER A 145 -7.77 16.20 12.61
CA SER A 145 -8.45 15.84 11.37
C SER A 145 -7.59 14.94 10.46
N ARG A 146 -6.26 14.97 10.63
CA ARG A 146 -5.31 14.17 9.83
C ARG A 146 -5.36 12.68 10.13
N TRP A 147 -5.97 12.27 11.27
CA TRP A 147 -6.16 10.85 11.56
C TRP A 147 -7.00 10.12 10.51
N ARG A 148 -7.81 10.83 9.75
CA ARG A 148 -8.55 10.25 8.60
C ARG A 148 -7.62 9.65 7.54
N PHE A 149 -6.36 10.10 7.47
CA PHE A 149 -5.35 9.63 6.55
C PHE A 149 -4.46 8.52 7.15
N ALA A 150 -4.67 8.12 8.40
CA ALA A 150 -3.86 7.12 9.09
C ALA A 150 -4.48 5.73 9.03
N LYS A 151 -3.62 4.70 8.97
CA LYS A 151 -3.99 3.28 9.01
C LYS A 151 -4.39 2.86 10.43
N THR A 152 -5.50 3.38 10.92
CA THR A 152 -5.98 3.23 12.30
C THR A 152 -6.44 1.82 12.66
N GLY A 153 -6.49 0.91 11.69
CA GLY A 153 -6.80 -0.51 11.90
C GLY A 153 -5.68 -1.31 12.57
N TRP A 154 -4.44 -0.82 12.55
CA TRP A 154 -3.30 -1.55 13.12
C TRP A 154 -3.45 -1.75 14.64
N PRO A 155 -3.41 -3.00 15.15
CA PRO A 155 -3.58 -3.28 16.57
C PRO A 155 -2.54 -2.57 17.47
N ARG A 156 -1.28 -2.48 17.00
CA ARG A 156 -0.18 -1.84 17.75
C ARG A 156 -0.36 -0.33 17.95
N LEU A 157 -1.18 0.34 17.14
CA LEU A 157 -1.46 1.77 17.35
C LEU A 157 -2.10 2.07 18.72
N ARG A 158 -2.83 1.13 19.28
CA ARG A 158 -3.43 1.25 20.62
C ARG A 158 -2.40 1.48 21.73
N ASN A 159 -1.14 1.11 21.50
CA ASN A 159 -0.05 1.31 22.46
C ASN A 159 0.44 2.75 22.50
N TYR A 160 0.14 3.55 21.49
CA TYR A 160 0.60 4.94 21.41
C TYR A 160 -0.39 5.90 22.04
N ARG A 161 0.10 6.74 22.99
CA ARG A 161 -0.72 7.75 23.71
C ARG A 161 -1.51 8.64 22.76
N ALA A 162 -0.88 9.08 21.67
CA ALA A 162 -1.52 9.94 20.67
C ALA A 162 -2.77 9.30 20.03
N TYR A 163 -2.74 8.00 19.78
CA TYR A 163 -3.89 7.28 19.24
C TYR A 163 -4.98 7.08 20.31
N LYS A 164 -4.58 6.82 21.58
CA LYS A 164 -5.52 6.70 22.68
C LYS A 164 -6.33 8.00 22.85
N THR A 165 -5.66 9.16 22.89
CA THR A 165 -6.32 10.47 22.98
C THR A 165 -7.31 10.69 21.83
N PHE A 166 -6.92 10.39 20.60
CA PHE A 166 -7.79 10.51 19.43
C PHE A 166 -9.01 9.58 19.52
N SER A 167 -8.82 8.32 19.92
CA SER A 167 -9.90 7.32 19.96
C SER A 167 -10.93 7.61 21.07
N HIS A 168 -10.51 8.16 22.22
CA HIS A 168 -11.42 8.57 23.30
C HIS A 168 -12.27 9.79 22.91
N GLY A 169 -11.68 10.79 22.24
CA GLY A 169 -12.44 11.96 21.76
C GLY A 169 -13.56 11.61 20.77
N ARG A 170 -13.39 10.55 19.99
CA ARG A 170 -14.44 10.05 19.07
C ARG A 170 -15.59 9.34 19.79
N SER A 171 -15.35 8.72 20.95
CA SER A 171 -16.38 8.03 21.73
C SER A 171 -17.31 8.99 22.46
N MET A 172 -16.88 10.24 22.69
CA MET A 172 -17.69 11.29 23.35
C MET A 172 -18.57 12.12 22.38
N GLN A 173 -18.38 11.93 21.05
CA GLN A 173 -19.16 12.64 20.02
C GLN A 173 -20.23 11.75 19.34
N ARG A 174 -20.50 10.58 19.88
CA ARG A 174 -21.61 9.69 19.52
C ARG A 174 -22.57 9.61 20.68
#